data_06236283991dce5084cec078377b1ebd
#
_entry.id   06236283991dce5084cec078377b1ebd
#
_cell.length_a   1.000
_cell.length_b   1.000
_cell.length_c   1.000
_cell.angle_alpha   90.00
_cell.angle_beta   90.00
_cell.angle_gamma   90.00
#
_symmetry.space_group_name_H-M   'P 1'
#
loop_
_entity.id
_entity.type
_entity.pdbx_description
1 polymer ?
#
loop_
_entity_poly.entity_id
_entity_poly.type
_entity_poly.pdbx_seq_one_letter_code
_entity_poly.pdbx_strand_id
1 'polypeptide(L)'
;MATPLASALRCFAVAALLATSCSTTPTLKRLECSGSIRRSVVFDSQSGQLYSYFPDLSVYRPTPELRFSVQTTSSLRDGSLVIETRVGEFSGEGDAVTWAAVEPPVGHTTTINLSSLKETVVALTGRPGVQFPDRHGLCRWAPLQTQTIESS
;
A
#
# COMPACT_ATOMS: atom_id res chain seq x y z
N MET A 1 -6.57 43.58 -55.48
CA MET A 1 -5.98 43.26 -54.16
C MET A 1 -7.09 42.66 -53.30
N ALA A 2 -7.11 41.38 -53.15
CA ALA A 2 -8.16 40.63 -52.45
C ALA A 2 -7.51 39.87 -51.29
N THR A 3 -7.91 40.19 -50.08
CA THR A 3 -7.58 39.47 -48.85
C THR A 3 -8.64 38.41 -48.56
N PRO A 4 -8.32 37.13 -48.35
CA PRO A 4 -9.29 36.15 -47.94
C PRO A 4 -9.50 36.18 -46.42
N LEU A 5 -10.77 36.26 -46.04
CA LEU A 5 -11.26 36.05 -44.70
C LEU A 5 -11.05 34.59 -44.27
N ALA A 6 -10.29 34.38 -43.21
CA ALA A 6 -10.13 33.08 -42.55
C ALA A 6 -11.38 32.76 -41.72
N SER A 7 -12.14 31.78 -42.15
CA SER A 7 -13.23 31.20 -41.38
C SER A 7 -12.69 30.42 -40.20
N ALA A 8 -12.91 30.95 -38.99
CA ALA A 8 -12.65 30.24 -37.76
C ALA A 8 -13.74 29.19 -37.52
N LEU A 9 -13.43 27.97 -37.82
CA LEU A 9 -14.27 26.80 -37.49
C LEU A 9 -14.17 26.54 -36.00
N ARG A 10 -15.17 26.95 -35.24
CA ARG A 10 -15.29 26.58 -33.81
C ARG A 10 -15.72 25.13 -33.71
N CYS A 11 -14.76 24.25 -33.51
CA CYS A 11 -15.06 22.91 -33.05
C CYS A 11 -15.54 22.94 -31.59
N PHE A 12 -16.84 22.83 -31.38
CA PHE A 12 -17.41 22.47 -30.09
C PHE A 12 -17.08 20.98 -29.84
N ALA A 13 -15.95 20.73 -29.15
CA ALA A 13 -15.65 19.44 -28.60
C ALA A 13 -16.59 19.22 -27.41
N VAL A 14 -17.62 18.41 -27.61
CA VAL A 14 -18.38 17.79 -26.53
C VAL A 14 -17.40 16.83 -25.86
N ALA A 15 -16.81 17.25 -24.74
CA ALA A 15 -16.00 16.40 -23.91
C ALA A 15 -16.92 15.40 -23.21
N ALA A 16 -17.17 14.27 -23.88
CA ALA A 16 -17.64 13.07 -23.21
C ALA A 16 -16.51 12.64 -22.26
N LEU A 17 -16.68 12.88 -20.98
CA LEU A 17 -15.85 12.34 -19.88
C LEU A 17 -16.02 10.82 -19.85
N LEU A 18 -15.42 10.14 -20.81
CA LEU A 18 -15.06 8.73 -20.66
C LEU A 18 -13.90 8.74 -19.68
N ALA A 19 -14.21 8.55 -18.39
CA ALA A 19 -13.23 8.15 -17.40
C ALA A 19 -12.70 6.77 -17.82
N THR A 20 -11.75 6.77 -18.76
CA THR A 20 -10.88 5.62 -19.02
C THR A 20 -10.10 5.44 -17.73
N SER A 21 -10.59 4.53 -16.87
CA SER A 21 -9.81 4.00 -15.77
C SER A 21 -8.56 3.39 -16.40
N CYS A 22 -7.46 4.15 -16.46
CA CYS A 22 -6.16 3.62 -16.79
C CYS A 22 -5.81 2.65 -15.67
N SER A 23 -6.21 1.40 -15.84
CA SER A 23 -5.78 0.29 -14.99
C SER A 23 -4.30 0.08 -15.28
N THR A 24 -3.45 0.84 -14.61
CA THR A 24 -2.01 0.64 -14.66
C THR A 24 -1.72 -0.69 -13.99
N THR A 25 -1.14 -1.62 -14.77
CA THR A 25 -0.68 -2.89 -14.21
C THR A 25 0.33 -2.60 -13.09
N PRO A 26 0.13 -3.13 -11.88
CA PRO A 26 1.02 -2.85 -10.75
C PRO A 26 2.44 -3.35 -11.03
N THR A 27 3.44 -2.54 -10.70
CA THR A 27 4.85 -2.94 -10.78
C THR A 27 5.30 -3.45 -9.42
N LEU A 28 5.11 -4.76 -9.21
CA LEU A 28 5.38 -5.38 -7.92
C LEU A 28 6.87 -5.52 -7.64
N LYS A 29 7.26 -5.22 -6.41
CA LYS A 29 8.60 -5.42 -5.85
C LYS A 29 8.49 -6.11 -4.51
N ARG A 30 9.51 -6.91 -4.16
CA ARG A 30 9.58 -7.64 -2.90
C ARG A 30 10.81 -7.24 -2.11
N LEU A 31 10.61 -7.04 -0.81
CA LEU A 31 11.65 -6.84 0.19
C LEU A 31 11.61 -7.97 1.22
N GLU A 32 12.76 -8.39 1.68
CA GLU A 32 12.94 -9.22 2.87
C GLU A 32 13.66 -8.40 3.94
N CYS A 33 13.06 -8.30 5.13
CA CYS A 33 13.53 -7.43 6.20
C CYS A 33 13.88 -8.23 7.46
N SER A 34 14.98 -7.86 8.14
CA SER A 34 15.50 -8.57 9.31
C SER A 34 14.95 -8.05 10.65
N GLY A 35 14.47 -6.80 10.69
CA GLY A 35 14.00 -6.13 11.92
C GLY A 35 12.48 -6.10 12.08
N SER A 36 11.76 -6.38 11.00
CA SER A 36 10.31 -6.24 10.95
C SER A 36 9.55 -7.41 11.54
N ILE A 37 8.34 -7.10 12.02
CA ILE A 37 7.29 -8.08 12.26
C ILE A 37 6.94 -8.81 10.95
N ARG A 38 7.06 -8.12 9.83
CA ARG A 38 6.85 -8.67 8.48
C ARG A 38 8.19 -8.98 7.83
N ARG A 39 8.59 -10.25 7.82
CA ARG A 39 9.84 -10.69 7.20
C ARG A 39 9.88 -10.49 5.67
N SER A 40 8.72 -10.42 5.03
CA SER A 40 8.60 -10.24 3.58
C SER A 40 7.49 -9.22 3.30
N VAL A 41 7.79 -8.24 2.46
CA VAL A 41 6.86 -7.19 2.03
C VAL A 41 6.84 -7.17 0.51
N VAL A 42 5.66 -7.31 -0.08
CA VAL A 42 5.43 -7.12 -1.52
C VAL A 42 4.55 -5.90 -1.70
N PHE A 43 4.95 -5.01 -2.58
CA PHE A 43 4.25 -3.75 -2.82
C PHE A 43 4.36 -3.32 -4.27
N ASP A 44 3.40 -2.51 -4.72
CA ASP A 44 3.50 -1.81 -5.98
C ASP A 44 4.42 -0.61 -5.85
N SER A 45 5.45 -0.56 -6.68
CA SER A 45 6.49 0.48 -6.62
C SER A 45 6.03 1.86 -7.08
N GLN A 46 4.81 2.01 -7.58
CA GLN A 46 4.23 3.29 -7.99
C GLN A 46 3.33 3.87 -6.90
N SER A 47 2.48 3.03 -6.29
CA SER A 47 1.49 3.47 -5.30
C SER A 47 1.89 3.20 -3.85
N GLY A 48 2.77 2.23 -3.61
CA GLY A 48 3.08 1.71 -2.28
C GLY A 48 2.03 0.72 -1.74
N GLN A 49 0.99 0.40 -2.51
CA GLN A 49 -0.02 -0.58 -2.13
C GLN A 49 0.61 -1.93 -1.83
N LEU A 50 0.28 -2.54 -0.69
CA LEU A 50 0.74 -3.88 -0.33
C LEU A 50 0.01 -4.97 -1.10
N TYR A 51 0.73 -6.05 -1.38
CA TYR A 51 0.22 -7.24 -2.03
C TYR A 51 0.54 -8.49 -1.22
N SER A 52 -0.37 -9.46 -1.25
CA SER A 52 -0.20 -10.78 -0.68
C SER A 52 -0.15 -11.83 -1.80
N TYR A 53 0.77 -12.78 -1.66
CA TYR A 53 0.88 -13.90 -2.58
C TYR A 53 -0.06 -15.04 -2.16
N PHE A 54 -0.80 -15.56 -3.11
CA PHE A 54 -1.70 -16.70 -2.94
C PHE A 54 -1.11 -17.90 -3.71
N PRO A 55 -0.41 -18.81 -3.02
CA PRO A 55 0.31 -19.90 -3.67
C PRO A 55 -0.59 -20.84 -4.48
N ASP A 56 -1.77 -21.16 -3.96
CA ASP A 56 -2.74 -22.04 -4.62
C ASP A 56 -3.22 -21.50 -5.99
N LEU A 57 -3.18 -20.19 -6.17
CA LEU A 57 -3.60 -19.51 -7.39
C LEU A 57 -2.41 -18.95 -8.18
N SER A 58 -1.21 -18.99 -7.62
CA SER A 58 0.02 -18.38 -8.18
C SER A 58 -0.13 -16.91 -8.55
N VAL A 59 -0.89 -16.18 -7.77
CA VAL A 59 -1.20 -14.76 -8.04
C VAL A 59 -0.91 -13.89 -6.83
N TYR A 60 -0.60 -12.63 -7.13
CA TYR A 60 -0.56 -11.55 -6.14
C TYR A 60 -1.90 -10.80 -6.15
N ARG A 61 -2.44 -10.51 -4.99
CA ARG A 61 -3.64 -9.69 -4.82
C ARG A 61 -3.36 -8.55 -3.85
N PRO A 62 -4.01 -7.38 -4.03
CA PRO A 62 -3.91 -6.31 -3.05
C PRO A 62 -4.24 -6.83 -1.65
N THR A 63 -3.39 -6.49 -0.68
CA THR A 63 -3.65 -6.82 0.72
C THR A 63 -4.83 -5.97 1.20
N PRO A 64 -5.89 -6.55 1.76
CA PRO A 64 -7.00 -5.79 2.32
C PRO A 64 -6.51 -4.81 3.39
N GLU A 65 -6.98 -3.57 3.36
CA GLU A 65 -6.64 -2.57 4.37
C GLU A 65 -7.14 -2.98 5.76
N LEU A 66 -8.29 -3.60 5.82
CA LEU A 66 -8.91 -4.06 7.06
C LEU A 66 -8.98 -5.58 7.08
N ARG A 67 -8.36 -6.19 8.08
CA ARG A 67 -8.43 -7.63 8.32
C ARG A 67 -8.64 -7.90 9.80
N PHE A 68 -9.78 -8.53 10.15
CA PHE A 68 -10.22 -8.67 11.53
C PHE A 68 -10.35 -7.27 12.19
N SER A 69 -9.77 -7.08 13.37
CA SER A 69 -9.74 -5.80 14.09
C SER A 69 -8.53 -4.93 13.76
N VAL A 70 -7.75 -5.28 12.72
CA VAL A 70 -6.49 -4.60 12.39
C VAL A 70 -6.61 -3.92 11.04
N GLN A 71 -6.42 -2.61 11.02
CA GLN A 71 -6.26 -1.82 9.80
C GLN A 71 -4.78 -1.70 9.44
N THR A 72 -4.45 -1.93 8.18
CA THR A 72 -3.10 -1.73 7.64
C THR A 72 -3.21 -0.86 6.40
N THR A 73 -2.57 0.30 6.43
CA THR A 73 -2.44 1.20 5.29
C THR A 73 -0.98 1.29 4.85
N SER A 74 -0.76 1.58 3.59
CA SER A 74 0.60 1.74 3.06
C SER A 74 0.65 2.81 1.99
N SER A 75 1.81 3.47 1.89
CA SER A 75 2.04 4.52 0.91
C SER A 75 3.53 4.74 0.67
N LEU A 76 3.86 5.35 -0.46
CA LEU A 76 5.21 5.86 -0.71
C LEU A 76 5.28 7.33 -0.30
N ARG A 77 6.25 7.68 0.56
CA ARG A 77 6.50 9.05 1.02
C ARG A 77 8.00 9.29 1.06
N ASP A 78 8.47 10.32 0.39
CA ASP A 78 9.87 10.77 0.43
C ASP A 78 10.90 9.65 0.19
N GLY A 79 10.65 8.80 -0.81
CA GLY A 79 11.52 7.67 -1.14
C GLY A 79 11.47 6.50 -0.13
N SER A 80 10.50 6.49 0.74
CA SER A 80 10.27 5.43 1.73
C SER A 80 8.91 4.77 1.55
N LEU A 81 8.84 3.46 1.78
CA LEU A 81 7.60 2.74 1.97
C LEU A 81 7.20 2.86 3.44
N VAL A 82 6.04 3.47 3.69
CA VAL A 82 5.47 3.63 5.03
C VAL A 82 4.27 2.70 5.17
N ILE A 83 4.27 1.88 6.20
CA ILE A 83 3.21 0.92 6.52
C ILE A 83 2.72 1.24 7.93
N GLU A 84 1.47 1.64 8.04
CA GLU A 84 0.82 1.92 9.32
C GLU A 84 -0.16 0.81 9.66
N THR A 85 -0.05 0.27 10.86
CA THR A 85 -0.94 -0.77 11.38
C THR A 85 -1.59 -0.25 12.66
N ARG A 86 -2.92 -0.30 12.71
CA ARG A 86 -3.71 0.14 13.86
C ARG A 86 -4.68 -0.93 14.28
N VAL A 87 -4.84 -1.11 15.58
CA VAL A 87 -5.87 -1.95 16.18
C VAL A 87 -7.13 -1.14 16.36
N GLY A 88 -8.28 -1.74 16.10
CA GLY A 88 -9.57 -1.11 16.27
C GLY A 88 -10.63 -2.09 16.74
N GLU A 89 -11.83 -1.59 16.90
CA GLU A 89 -13.00 -2.36 17.31
C GLU A 89 -14.14 -2.13 16.33
N PHE A 90 -14.94 -3.16 16.15
CA PHE A 90 -16.18 -3.06 15.39
C PHE A 90 -17.33 -2.70 16.33
N SER A 91 -18.15 -1.75 15.92
CA SER A 91 -19.38 -1.36 16.61
C SER A 91 -20.54 -1.28 15.62
N GLY A 92 -21.76 -1.50 16.10
CA GLY A 92 -22.97 -1.49 15.29
C GLY A 92 -23.57 -2.88 15.13
N GLU A 93 -24.73 -2.94 14.45
CA GLU A 93 -25.47 -4.18 14.18
C GLU A 93 -25.85 -4.25 12.70
N GLY A 94 -25.93 -5.47 12.17
CA GLY A 94 -26.33 -5.74 10.78
C GLY A 94 -25.43 -5.05 9.77
N ASP A 95 -26.01 -4.30 8.84
CA ASP A 95 -25.29 -3.61 7.76
C ASP A 95 -24.65 -2.28 8.22
N ALA A 96 -24.90 -1.85 9.46
CA ALA A 96 -24.37 -0.62 10.04
C ALA A 96 -23.11 -0.84 10.91
N VAL A 97 -22.38 -1.92 10.67
CA VAL A 97 -21.12 -2.19 11.37
C VAL A 97 -20.04 -1.24 10.90
N THR A 98 -19.42 -0.52 11.84
CA THR A 98 -18.33 0.41 11.60
C THR A 98 -17.09 -0.02 12.37
N TRP A 99 -15.91 0.25 11.79
CA TRP A 99 -14.62 0.04 12.46
C TRP A 99 -14.08 1.39 12.93
N ALA A 100 -13.58 1.43 14.16
CA ALA A 100 -12.88 2.59 14.70
C ALA A 100 -11.60 2.16 15.40
N ALA A 101 -10.53 2.95 15.25
CA ALA A 101 -9.29 2.70 15.99
C ALA A 101 -9.55 2.85 17.50
N VAL A 102 -8.91 1.98 18.30
CA VAL A 102 -8.97 2.10 19.76
C VAL A 102 -8.26 3.39 20.22
N GLU A 103 -8.82 4.01 21.26
CA GLU A 103 -8.24 5.19 21.90
C GLU A 103 -7.87 4.84 23.36
N PRO A 104 -6.65 5.08 23.78
CA PRO A 104 -5.49 5.60 23.04
C PRO A 104 -4.96 4.61 21.99
N PRO A 105 -4.31 5.08 20.91
CA PRO A 105 -4.00 4.27 19.75
C PRO A 105 -3.02 3.12 20.05
N VAL A 106 -3.29 1.97 19.47
CA VAL A 106 -2.43 0.78 19.53
C VAL A 106 -2.09 0.34 18.12
N GLY A 107 -0.82 0.04 17.88
CA GLY A 107 -0.35 -0.39 16.57
C GLY A 107 1.15 -0.15 16.38
N HIS A 108 1.55 0.02 15.15
CA HIS A 108 2.94 0.38 14.81
C HIS A 108 3.01 1.04 13.43
N THR A 109 4.08 1.81 13.25
CA THR A 109 4.47 2.35 11.94
C THR A 109 5.80 1.73 11.54
N THR A 110 5.85 1.11 10.36
CA THR A 110 7.07 0.62 9.74
C THR A 110 7.45 1.55 8.61
N THR A 111 8.67 2.06 8.63
CA THR A 111 9.23 2.90 7.57
C THR A 111 10.44 2.18 6.97
N ILE A 112 10.43 1.94 5.65
CA ILE A 112 11.54 1.33 4.92
C ILE A 112 12.04 2.35 3.91
N ASN A 113 13.25 2.86 4.11
CA ASN A 113 13.91 3.72 3.14
C ASN A 113 14.36 2.88 1.94
N LEU A 114 13.82 3.16 0.76
CA LEU A 114 14.05 2.32 -0.44
C LEU A 114 15.44 2.50 -1.07
N SER A 115 16.17 3.55 -0.70
CA SER A 115 17.55 3.77 -1.16
C SER A 115 18.56 3.08 -0.25
N SER A 116 18.44 3.24 1.06
CA SER A 116 19.38 2.67 2.04
C SER A 116 18.97 1.28 2.52
N LEU A 117 17.73 0.85 2.24
CA LEU A 117 17.12 -0.39 2.70
C LEU A 117 17.09 -0.51 4.25
N LYS A 118 17.18 0.62 4.94
CA LYS A 118 17.03 0.67 6.38
C LYS A 118 15.55 0.67 6.76
N GLU A 119 15.24 -0.13 7.74
CA GLU A 119 13.91 -0.27 8.31
C GLU A 119 13.87 0.29 9.73
N THR A 120 12.81 1.02 10.05
CA THR A 120 12.50 1.48 11.40
C THR A 120 11.05 1.12 11.72
N VAL A 121 10.82 0.51 12.87
CA VAL A 121 9.49 0.19 13.37
C VAL A 121 9.27 0.92 14.68
N VAL A 122 8.29 1.81 14.69
CA VAL A 122 7.87 2.60 15.85
C VAL A 122 6.56 2.03 16.36
N ALA A 123 6.52 1.59 17.61
CA ALA A 123 5.31 1.09 18.21
C ALA A 123 4.42 2.23 18.72
N LEU A 124 3.12 2.11 18.45
CA LEU A 124 2.08 2.92 19.10
C LEU A 124 1.55 2.11 20.28
N THR A 125 1.57 2.69 21.47
CA THR A 125 1.07 2.01 22.66
C THR A 125 -0.10 2.77 23.25
N GLY A 126 -1.20 2.05 23.54
CA GLY A 126 -2.37 2.59 24.23
C GLY A 126 -2.15 2.84 25.73
N ARG A 127 -0.98 2.53 26.29
CA ARG A 127 -0.72 2.69 27.72
C ARG A 127 0.12 3.95 27.97
N PRO A 128 -0.42 4.96 28.68
CA PRO A 128 0.35 6.14 29.08
C PRO A 128 1.62 5.74 29.83
N GLY A 129 2.75 6.36 29.47
CA GLY A 129 4.05 6.12 30.12
C GLY A 129 4.77 4.83 29.71
N VAL A 130 4.16 3.99 28.86
CA VAL A 130 4.84 2.83 28.28
C VAL A 130 5.39 3.22 26.91
N GLN A 131 6.70 3.21 26.76
CA GLN A 131 7.37 3.39 25.49
C GLN A 131 8.11 2.11 25.13
N PHE A 132 7.91 1.62 23.92
CA PHE A 132 8.74 0.56 23.36
C PHE A 132 9.86 1.20 22.54
N PRO A 133 11.10 0.69 22.66
CA PRO A 133 12.19 1.19 21.84
C PRO A 133 11.90 0.92 20.36
N ASP A 134 12.29 1.88 19.51
CA ASP A 134 12.23 1.69 18.07
C ASP A 134 13.06 0.47 17.68
N ARG A 135 12.51 -0.31 16.75
CA ARG A 135 13.25 -1.43 16.18
C ARG A 135 13.85 -0.99 14.86
N HIS A 136 15.09 -1.38 14.66
CA HIS A 136 15.81 -1.09 13.43
C HIS A 136 16.21 -2.39 12.76
N GLY A 137 16.14 -2.41 11.44
CA GLY A 137 16.51 -3.56 10.63
C GLY A 137 17.08 -3.13 9.29
N LEU A 138 17.47 -4.14 8.53
CA LEU A 138 17.88 -3.99 7.15
C LEU A 138 17.00 -4.86 6.27
N CYS A 139 16.61 -4.30 5.14
CA CYS A 139 15.91 -5.02 4.09
C CYS A 139 16.84 -5.33 2.93
N ARG A 140 16.46 -6.27 2.12
CA ARG A 140 17.10 -6.56 0.83
C ARG A 140 16.03 -6.77 -0.23
N TRP A 141 16.36 -6.44 -1.45
CA TRP A 141 15.51 -6.81 -2.59
C TRP A 141 15.50 -8.33 -2.76
N ALA A 142 14.35 -8.88 -3.03
CA ALA A 142 14.16 -10.30 -3.25
C ALA A 142 13.32 -10.53 -4.51
N PRO A 143 13.50 -11.66 -5.21
CA PRO A 143 12.63 -12.01 -6.33
C PRO A 143 11.21 -12.22 -5.86
N LEU A 144 10.25 -11.92 -6.74
CA LEU A 144 8.86 -12.30 -6.52
C LEU A 144 8.74 -13.83 -6.45
N GLN A 145 7.82 -14.31 -5.63
CA GLN A 145 7.53 -15.74 -5.59
C GLN A 145 6.90 -16.15 -6.92
N THR A 146 7.50 -17.14 -7.57
CA THR A 146 6.96 -17.80 -8.76
C THR A 146 6.70 -19.24 -8.39
N GLN A 147 5.64 -19.84 -8.91
CA GLN A 147 5.51 -21.29 -8.82
C GLN A 147 6.66 -21.92 -9.62
N THR A 148 7.44 -22.75 -8.96
CA THR A 148 8.24 -23.74 -9.64
C THR A 148 7.23 -24.79 -10.12
N ILE A 149 6.89 -24.77 -11.41
CA ILE A 149 6.17 -25.89 -12.03
C ILE A 149 7.17 -27.04 -12.01
N GLU A 150 7.08 -27.89 -11.00
CA GLU A 150 7.70 -29.20 -11.07
C GLU A 150 6.94 -29.96 -12.17
N SER A 151 7.56 -30.05 -13.33
CA SER A 151 7.12 -30.95 -14.39
C SER A 151 7.31 -32.39 -13.89
N SER A 152 6.22 -33.01 -13.54
CA SER A 152 6.15 -34.46 -13.29
C SER A 152 6.25 -35.22 -14.60
#